data_5dff552cf6d7942df11a7f7573c766fa
#
_entry.id   5dff552cf6d7942df11a7f7573c766fa
#
_cell.length_a   1.000
_cell.length_b   1.000
_cell.length_c   1.000
_cell.angle_alpha   90.00
_cell.angle_beta   90.00
_cell.angle_gamma   90.00
#
_symmetry.space_group_name_H-M   'P 1'
#
loop_
_entity.id
_entity.type
_entity.pdbx_description
1 polymer ?
#
loop_
_entity_poly.entity_id
_entity_poly.type
_entity_poly.pdbx_seq_one_letter_code
_entity_poly.pdbx_strand_id
1 'polypeptide(L)'
;LHSTSRRQRQMCIRDRMMAGEILDTVKLSAFAKKFYSEPFTLNEIPEEYISRNNGVMLISSGKIHQANEGCACTMNSILKQFIKHLTVGENEVVLLDMEAGVEHFGRGVDNSVDLILMIVDPSFESLKLTKKIQQLGDSIGKTVFFVLNKVNELVLPTMLESIDDQSKVLAVISTDTEIARKGLVGDELMMEIPEIHMLASKILKQ
;
A
#
# COMPACT_ATOMS: atom_id res chain seq x y z
N LEU A 1 1.55 -23.32 14.45
CA LEU A 1 1.01 -22.35 15.46
C LEU A 1 2.08 -21.53 16.21
N HIS A 2 3.36 -21.51 15.79
CA HIS A 2 4.41 -20.83 16.55
C HIS A 2 5.29 -19.83 15.79
N SER A 3 5.05 -19.54 14.52
CA SER A 3 5.89 -18.56 13.78
C SER A 3 5.31 -17.16 13.70
N THR A 4 4.06 -16.95 14.03
CA THR A 4 3.37 -15.64 13.92
C THR A 4 3.66 -14.69 15.08
N SER A 5 4.26 -15.13 16.17
CA SER A 5 4.34 -14.35 17.40
C SER A 5 5.44 -13.28 17.44
N ARG A 6 6.48 -13.35 16.60
CA ARG A 6 7.55 -12.35 16.59
C ARG A 6 7.35 -11.16 15.65
N ARG A 7 6.60 -11.34 14.55
CA ARG A 7 6.32 -10.26 13.59
C ARG A 7 5.18 -9.31 14.02
N GLN A 8 4.34 -9.72 14.95
CA GLN A 8 3.16 -8.95 15.39
C GLN A 8 3.43 -7.93 16.50
N ARG A 9 4.66 -7.79 17.00
CA ARG A 9 4.96 -6.88 18.11
C ARG A 9 5.45 -5.51 17.69
N GLN A 10 5.40 -5.20 16.41
CA GLN A 10 5.73 -3.85 15.99
C GLN A 10 4.52 -2.96 16.30
N MET A 11 4.67 -2.15 17.31
CA MET A 11 3.68 -1.14 17.67
C MET A 11 3.66 -0.08 16.58
N CYS A 12 2.52 0.13 15.97
CA CYS A 12 2.39 1.14 14.92
C CYS A 12 2.43 2.56 15.49
N ILE A 13 2.64 3.53 14.63
CA ILE A 13 2.68 4.95 15.00
C ILE A 13 1.45 5.35 15.82
N ARG A 14 0.25 4.91 15.43
CA ARG A 14 -0.99 5.21 16.13
C ARG A 14 -1.07 4.58 17.51
N ASP A 15 -0.74 3.29 17.62
CA ASP A 15 -0.91 2.55 18.87
C ASP A 15 -0.04 3.14 19.97
N ARG A 16 1.15 3.61 19.63
CA ARG A 16 2.01 4.33 20.58
C ARG A 16 1.51 5.72 20.92
N MET A 17 0.91 6.42 19.97
CA MET A 17 0.32 7.74 20.22
C MET A 17 -0.92 7.67 21.11
N MET A 18 -1.69 6.56 21.06
CA MET A 18 -2.95 6.37 21.80
C MET A 18 -2.78 5.62 23.11
N ALA A 19 -1.78 4.76 23.26
CA ALA A 19 -1.62 3.90 24.44
C ALA A 19 -1.20 4.64 25.71
N GLY A 20 -0.85 5.92 25.65
CA GLY A 20 -0.44 6.70 26.83
C GLY A 20 0.77 6.10 27.58
N GLU A 21 1.42 5.09 27.00
CA GLU A 21 2.65 4.56 27.58
C GLU A 21 3.71 5.63 27.51
N ILE A 22 4.26 5.94 28.67
CA ILE A 22 5.35 6.88 28.89
C ILE A 22 6.66 6.28 28.33
N LEU A 23 6.67 6.06 27.04
CA LEU A 23 7.86 5.78 26.27
C LEU A 23 8.31 7.12 25.67
N ASP A 24 9.23 7.76 26.36
CA ASP A 24 9.92 8.97 25.89
C ASP A 24 8.99 9.92 25.10
N THR A 25 7.93 10.37 25.75
CA THR A 25 6.89 11.27 25.20
C THR A 25 7.51 12.49 24.50
N VAL A 26 8.73 12.84 24.85
CA VAL A 26 9.49 13.96 24.28
C VAL A 26 9.92 13.61 22.84
N LYS A 27 10.46 12.42 22.60
CA LYS A 27 10.89 12.01 21.25
C LYS A 27 9.70 11.75 20.32
N LEU A 28 8.68 11.08 20.83
CA LEU A 28 7.45 10.84 20.07
C LEU A 28 6.74 12.14 19.72
N SER A 29 6.62 13.08 20.68
CA SER A 29 6.00 14.38 20.44
C SER A 29 6.81 15.24 19.47
N ALA A 30 8.15 15.14 19.48
CA ALA A 30 9.02 15.85 18.54
C ALA A 30 8.85 15.30 17.11
N PHE A 31 8.90 13.98 16.94
CA PHE A 31 8.69 13.36 15.63
C PHE A 31 7.25 13.60 15.12
N ALA A 32 6.25 13.44 15.97
CA ALA A 32 4.87 13.73 15.61
C ALA A 32 4.68 15.17 15.17
N LYS A 33 5.23 16.14 15.87
CA LYS A 33 5.20 17.55 15.47
C LYS A 33 5.87 17.76 14.12
N LYS A 34 7.06 17.18 13.92
CA LYS A 34 7.82 17.29 12.69
C LYS A 34 7.03 16.74 11.52
N PHE A 35 6.56 15.52 11.62
CA PHE A 35 5.85 14.85 10.53
C PHE A 35 4.51 15.51 10.16
N TYR A 36 3.91 16.29 11.05
CA TYR A 36 2.70 17.08 10.75
C TYR A 36 2.99 18.44 10.11
N SER A 37 4.17 18.99 10.29
CA SER A 37 4.45 20.39 9.94
C SER A 37 5.65 20.60 9.02
N GLU A 38 6.57 19.66 8.95
CA GLU A 38 7.85 19.84 8.25
C GLU A 38 8.19 18.62 7.38
N PRO A 39 8.88 18.81 6.24
CA PRO A 39 9.44 17.70 5.48
C PRO A 39 10.42 16.88 6.33
N PHE A 40 10.43 15.57 6.11
CA PHE A 40 11.34 14.63 6.75
C PHE A 40 11.73 13.51 5.78
N THR A 41 12.88 12.88 6.03
CA THR A 41 13.38 11.74 5.24
C THR A 41 13.15 10.42 5.97
N LEU A 42 13.28 9.30 5.24
CA LEU A 42 13.15 7.96 5.81
C LEU A 42 14.10 7.71 6.99
N ASN A 43 15.30 8.33 6.97
CA ASN A 43 16.30 8.17 8.03
C ASN A 43 15.96 8.91 9.34
N GLU A 44 15.01 9.81 9.30
CA GLU A 44 14.54 10.56 10.48
C GLU A 44 13.40 9.87 11.21
N ILE A 45 12.84 8.80 10.62
CA ILE A 45 11.78 8.01 11.25
C ILE A 45 12.40 7.16 12.36
N PRO A 46 11.90 7.24 13.59
CA PRO A 46 12.43 6.45 14.70
C PRO A 46 12.35 4.94 14.39
N GLU A 47 13.46 4.23 14.67
CA GLU A 47 13.60 2.80 14.36
C GLU A 47 12.50 1.92 14.97
N GLU A 48 11.91 2.36 16.06
CA GLU A 48 10.80 1.66 16.71
C GLU A 48 9.52 1.55 15.85
N TYR A 49 9.38 2.39 14.82
CA TYR A 49 8.26 2.35 13.87
C TYR A 49 8.59 1.58 12.58
N ILE A 50 9.83 1.16 12.41
CA ILE A 50 10.32 0.55 11.17
C ILE A 50 10.62 -0.93 11.40
N SER A 51 10.13 -1.78 10.49
CA SER A 51 10.65 -3.15 10.28
C SER A 51 11.55 -3.16 9.07
N ARG A 52 12.76 -3.68 9.21
CA ARG A 52 13.72 -3.79 8.11
C ARG A 52 13.96 -5.24 7.76
N ASN A 53 13.92 -5.55 6.47
CA ASN A 53 14.30 -6.86 5.94
C ASN A 53 14.87 -6.69 4.52
N ASN A 54 16.10 -7.14 4.27
CA ASN A 54 16.73 -7.17 2.95
C ASN A 54 16.59 -5.86 2.14
N GLY A 55 16.83 -4.71 2.78
CA GLY A 55 16.73 -3.40 2.14
C GLY A 55 15.30 -2.84 2.04
N VAL A 56 14.30 -3.60 2.45
CA VAL A 56 12.90 -3.13 2.52
C VAL A 56 12.62 -2.59 3.91
N MET A 57 12.00 -1.42 3.98
CA MET A 57 11.46 -0.83 5.20
C MET A 57 9.94 -0.94 5.20
N LEU A 58 9.37 -1.47 6.27
CA LEU A 58 7.93 -1.54 6.48
C LEU A 58 7.52 -0.62 7.61
N ILE A 59 6.55 0.25 7.33
CA ILE A 59 5.92 1.15 8.30
C ILE A 59 4.42 0.87 8.26
N SER A 60 3.80 0.71 9.43
CA SER A 60 2.36 0.45 9.53
C SER A 60 1.64 1.65 10.15
N SER A 61 0.55 2.07 9.53
CA SER A 61 -0.30 3.15 10.07
C SER A 61 -1.18 2.73 11.25
N GLY A 62 -1.30 1.44 11.53
CA GLY A 62 -2.05 0.89 12.64
C GLY A 62 -3.15 -0.10 12.25
N LYS A 63 -3.73 -0.70 13.27
CA LYS A 63 -4.86 -1.63 13.15
C LYS A 63 -5.96 -1.24 14.14
N ILE A 64 -7.18 -1.62 13.84
CA ILE A 64 -8.28 -1.58 14.80
C ILE A 64 -8.19 -2.88 15.62
N HIS A 65 -7.97 -2.76 16.93
CA HIS A 65 -7.80 -3.92 17.81
C HIS A 65 -9.10 -4.29 18.54
N GLN A 66 -10.01 -3.32 18.75
CA GLN A 66 -11.22 -3.53 19.51
C GLN A 66 -12.44 -2.89 18.80
N ALA A 67 -13.61 -3.49 19.02
CA ALA A 67 -14.86 -2.90 18.59
C ALA A 67 -15.03 -1.51 19.26
N ASN A 68 -15.50 -0.54 18.52
CA ASN A 68 -15.67 0.86 18.95
C ASN A 68 -14.38 1.67 19.19
N GLU A 69 -13.22 1.20 18.78
CA GLU A 69 -11.94 1.90 18.90
C GLU A 69 -11.80 3.12 17.97
N GLY A 70 -12.83 3.43 17.21
CA GLY A 70 -12.89 4.55 16.27
C GLY A 70 -12.83 4.09 14.81
N CYS A 71 -12.91 5.04 13.90
CA CYS A 71 -12.90 4.73 12.46
C CYS A 71 -11.48 4.78 11.87
N ALA A 72 -11.28 4.10 10.75
CA ALA A 72 -10.08 4.19 9.94
C ALA A 72 -9.76 5.63 9.45
N CYS A 73 -10.68 6.58 9.65
CA CYS A 73 -10.51 7.98 9.26
C CYS A 73 -9.30 8.63 9.91
N THR A 74 -9.05 8.36 11.20
CA THR A 74 -7.88 8.90 11.90
C THR A 74 -6.59 8.33 11.36
N MET A 75 -6.54 7.02 11.07
CA MET A 75 -5.38 6.36 10.46
C MET A 75 -5.05 6.95 9.09
N ASN A 76 -6.07 7.15 8.27
CA ASN A 76 -5.88 7.75 6.94
C ASN A 76 -5.45 9.22 7.00
N SER A 77 -5.91 9.98 8.01
CA SER A 77 -5.43 11.35 8.22
C SER A 77 -3.95 11.38 8.61
N ILE A 78 -3.52 10.47 9.45
CA ILE A 78 -2.11 10.30 9.82
C ILE A 78 -1.29 9.93 8.59
N LEU A 79 -1.72 8.92 7.83
CA LEU A 79 -1.05 8.47 6.63
C LEU A 79 -0.92 9.59 5.60
N LYS A 80 -2.00 10.34 5.37
CA LYS A 80 -2.00 11.49 4.46
C LYS A 80 -0.93 12.53 4.85
N GLN A 81 -0.84 12.91 6.11
CA GLN A 81 0.16 13.88 6.57
C GLN A 81 1.57 13.30 6.47
N PHE A 82 1.75 12.04 6.82
CA PHE A 82 3.01 11.33 6.70
C PHE A 82 3.52 11.36 5.25
N ILE A 83 2.72 10.90 4.30
CA ILE A 83 3.11 10.88 2.88
C ILE A 83 3.34 12.28 2.32
N LYS A 84 2.50 13.25 2.71
CA LYS A 84 2.63 14.64 2.25
C LYS A 84 3.98 15.28 2.61
N HIS A 85 4.54 14.93 3.75
CA HIS A 85 5.78 15.52 4.25
C HIS A 85 7.01 14.60 4.09
N LEU A 86 6.80 13.36 3.65
CA LEU A 86 7.90 12.44 3.37
C LEU A 86 8.66 12.88 2.13
N THR A 87 9.95 13.13 2.29
CA THR A 87 10.88 13.37 1.19
C THR A 87 11.53 12.05 0.80
N VAL A 88 11.33 11.63 -0.43
CA VAL A 88 11.86 10.38 -1.01
C VAL A 88 13.11 10.70 -1.81
N GLY A 89 14.19 9.97 -1.60
CA GLY A 89 15.44 10.16 -2.33
C GLY A 89 15.38 9.60 -3.77
N GLU A 90 16.33 9.99 -4.61
CA GLU A 90 16.36 9.60 -6.04
C GLU A 90 16.39 8.09 -6.29
N ASN A 91 16.91 7.30 -5.35
CA ASN A 91 17.00 5.84 -5.45
C ASN A 91 16.04 5.12 -4.48
N GLU A 92 15.02 5.82 -4.01
CA GLU A 92 14.04 5.30 -3.07
C GLU A 92 12.67 5.22 -3.74
N VAL A 93 11.91 4.18 -3.40
CA VAL A 93 10.53 3.97 -3.85
C VAL A 93 9.66 3.71 -2.64
N VAL A 94 8.53 4.37 -2.58
CA VAL A 94 7.53 4.15 -1.52
C VAL A 94 6.30 3.47 -2.12
N LEU A 95 5.98 2.30 -1.60
CA LEU A 95 4.77 1.57 -1.94
C LEU A 95 3.75 1.73 -0.83
N LEU A 96 2.57 2.24 -1.17
CA LEU A 96 1.43 2.33 -0.27
C LEU A 96 0.50 1.14 -0.51
N ASP A 97 0.46 0.21 0.45
CA ASP A 97 -0.52 -0.89 0.42
C ASP A 97 -1.84 -0.38 1.00
N MET A 98 -2.80 -0.15 0.12
CA MET A 98 -4.10 0.43 0.44
C MET A 98 -5.19 -0.63 0.35
N GLU A 99 -6.19 -0.54 1.23
CA GLU A 99 -7.38 -1.39 1.11
C GLU A 99 -8.07 -1.17 -0.25
N ALA A 100 -8.71 -2.21 -0.77
CA ALA A 100 -9.52 -2.12 -1.98
C ALA A 100 -10.68 -1.14 -1.76
N GLY A 101 -11.01 -0.37 -2.80
CA GLY A 101 -12.13 0.57 -2.77
C GLY A 101 -11.78 1.95 -3.29
N VAL A 102 -12.71 2.88 -3.12
CA VAL A 102 -12.61 4.27 -3.59
C VAL A 102 -12.51 5.29 -2.46
N GLU A 103 -12.53 4.83 -1.22
CA GLU A 103 -12.59 5.67 -0.03
C GLU A 103 -11.34 6.53 0.14
N HIS A 104 -10.19 6.06 -0.37
CA HIS A 104 -8.92 6.76 -0.34
C HIS A 104 -8.97 8.07 -1.11
N PHE A 105 -9.61 8.08 -2.28
CA PHE A 105 -9.78 9.27 -3.11
C PHE A 105 -10.55 10.36 -2.35
N GLY A 106 -11.61 9.98 -1.65
CA GLY A 106 -12.37 10.91 -0.81
C GLY A 106 -11.58 11.47 0.37
N ARG A 107 -10.51 10.80 0.78
CA ARG A 107 -9.65 11.21 1.90
C ARG A 107 -8.38 11.94 1.46
N GLY A 108 -8.11 11.97 0.16
CA GLY A 108 -7.02 12.72 -0.45
C GLY A 108 -5.61 12.19 -0.15
N VAL A 109 -5.48 10.90 0.16
CA VAL A 109 -4.17 10.22 0.26
C VAL A 109 -3.53 10.18 -1.13
N ASP A 110 -4.35 9.89 -2.15
CA ASP A 110 -3.93 9.73 -3.54
C ASP A 110 -3.33 10.99 -4.16
N ASN A 111 -3.60 12.18 -3.60
CA ASN A 111 -3.00 13.43 -4.07
C ASN A 111 -1.47 13.49 -3.85
N SER A 112 -0.96 12.70 -2.92
CA SER A 112 0.45 12.72 -2.50
C SER A 112 1.28 11.60 -3.10
N VAL A 113 0.72 10.78 -4.01
CA VAL A 113 1.44 9.73 -4.74
C VAL A 113 1.72 10.18 -6.17
N ASP A 114 2.73 9.61 -6.81
CA ASP A 114 3.08 9.91 -8.20
C ASP A 114 2.19 9.15 -9.17
N LEU A 115 1.88 7.91 -8.88
CA LEU A 115 1.00 7.04 -9.68
C LEU A 115 0.14 6.13 -8.81
N ILE A 116 -0.91 5.60 -9.41
CA ILE A 116 -1.82 4.64 -8.79
C ILE A 116 -1.73 3.33 -9.55
N LEU A 117 -1.50 2.24 -8.84
CA LEU A 117 -1.48 0.89 -9.40
C LEU A 117 -2.69 0.11 -8.88
N MET A 118 -3.65 -0.15 -9.75
CA MET A 118 -4.81 -0.96 -9.39
C MET A 118 -4.57 -2.42 -9.72
N ILE A 119 -4.65 -3.28 -8.70
CA ILE A 119 -4.65 -4.73 -8.88
C ILE A 119 -6.08 -5.19 -9.15
N VAL A 120 -6.28 -5.83 -10.30
CA VAL A 120 -7.60 -6.26 -10.79
C VAL A 120 -7.69 -7.78 -10.72
N ASP A 121 -8.50 -8.30 -9.81
CA ASP A 121 -8.82 -9.72 -9.72
C ASP A 121 -10.01 -10.06 -10.64
N PRO A 122 -10.18 -11.31 -11.11
CA PRO A 122 -11.31 -11.73 -11.96
C PRO A 122 -12.61 -11.86 -11.17
N SER A 123 -13.12 -10.72 -10.71
CA SER A 123 -14.42 -10.61 -10.03
C SER A 123 -15.22 -9.44 -10.59
N PHE A 124 -16.53 -9.56 -10.57
CA PHE A 124 -17.42 -8.52 -11.08
C PHE A 124 -17.18 -7.17 -10.41
N GLU A 125 -16.98 -7.17 -9.09
CA GLU A 125 -16.73 -5.98 -8.30
C GLU A 125 -15.41 -5.32 -8.70
N SER A 126 -14.33 -6.09 -8.87
CA SER A 126 -13.03 -5.60 -9.28
C SER A 126 -13.08 -4.99 -10.68
N LEU A 127 -13.72 -5.68 -11.64
CA LEU A 127 -13.88 -5.20 -13.01
C LEU A 127 -14.73 -3.91 -13.07
N LYS A 128 -15.78 -3.82 -12.26
CA LYS A 128 -16.62 -2.61 -12.18
C LYS A 128 -15.86 -1.41 -11.62
N LEU A 129 -14.90 -1.64 -10.74
CA LEU A 129 -14.10 -0.57 -10.12
C LEU A 129 -13.07 0.03 -11.08
N THR A 130 -12.62 -0.65 -12.13
CA THR A 130 -11.58 -0.17 -13.05
C THR A 130 -11.91 1.22 -13.61
N LYS A 131 -13.10 1.36 -14.20
CA LYS A 131 -13.57 2.64 -14.76
C LYS A 131 -13.72 3.72 -13.71
N LYS A 132 -14.24 3.35 -12.54
CA LYS A 132 -14.42 4.30 -11.44
C LYS A 132 -13.09 4.84 -10.92
N ILE A 133 -12.12 3.97 -10.72
CA ILE A 133 -10.78 4.36 -10.24
C ILE A 133 -10.04 5.18 -11.32
N GLN A 134 -10.18 4.82 -12.60
CA GLN A 134 -9.64 5.62 -13.69
C GLN A 134 -10.19 7.05 -13.66
N GLN A 135 -11.51 7.22 -13.58
CA GLN A 135 -12.15 8.54 -13.51
C GLN A 135 -11.71 9.34 -12.29
N LEU A 136 -11.57 8.68 -11.14
CA LEU A 136 -11.11 9.34 -9.92
C LEU A 136 -9.65 9.77 -10.03
N GLY A 137 -8.77 8.92 -10.57
CA GLY A 137 -7.38 9.28 -10.85
C GLY A 137 -7.27 10.49 -11.77
N ASP A 138 -8.00 10.46 -12.88
CA ASP A 138 -8.03 11.57 -13.84
C ASP A 138 -8.52 12.87 -13.18
N SER A 139 -9.51 12.80 -12.28
CA SER A 139 -10.06 13.96 -11.57
C SER A 139 -9.06 14.63 -10.63
N ILE A 140 -8.04 13.92 -10.17
CA ILE A 140 -6.96 14.43 -9.31
C ILE A 140 -5.62 14.57 -10.06
N GLY A 141 -5.62 14.38 -11.39
CA GLY A 141 -4.43 14.49 -12.23
C GLY A 141 -3.40 13.40 -11.98
N LYS A 142 -3.82 12.19 -11.55
CA LYS A 142 -2.94 11.05 -11.31
C LYS A 142 -3.13 9.96 -12.34
N THR A 143 -2.02 9.43 -12.84
CA THR A 143 -2.06 8.29 -13.77
C THR A 143 -2.41 7.01 -13.01
N VAL A 144 -3.41 6.31 -13.54
CA VAL A 144 -3.80 4.98 -13.04
C VAL A 144 -3.31 3.93 -14.02
N PHE A 145 -2.56 2.97 -13.52
CA PHE A 145 -2.16 1.76 -14.23
C PHE A 145 -2.82 0.53 -13.62
N PHE A 146 -2.90 -0.54 -14.41
CA PHE A 146 -3.58 -1.77 -14.02
C PHE A 146 -2.61 -2.95 -14.04
N VAL A 147 -2.76 -3.83 -13.07
CA VAL A 147 -2.17 -5.17 -13.05
C VAL A 147 -3.30 -6.18 -13.00
N LEU A 148 -3.44 -6.98 -14.04
CA LEU A 148 -4.41 -8.08 -14.03
C LEU A 148 -3.82 -9.23 -13.23
N ASN A 149 -4.53 -9.70 -12.22
CA ASN A 149 -4.07 -10.72 -11.29
C ASN A 149 -4.97 -11.96 -11.36
N LYS A 150 -4.42 -13.13 -11.06
CA LYS A 150 -5.12 -14.42 -11.09
C LYS A 150 -5.75 -14.72 -12.46
N VAL A 151 -5.03 -14.40 -13.52
CA VAL A 151 -5.51 -14.52 -14.89
C VAL A 151 -5.34 -15.96 -15.41
N ASN A 152 -6.29 -16.40 -16.20
CA ASN A 152 -6.19 -17.57 -17.07
C ASN A 152 -6.79 -17.22 -18.46
N GLU A 153 -6.68 -18.12 -19.42
CA GLU A 153 -7.18 -17.90 -20.79
C GLU A 153 -8.67 -17.57 -20.89
N LEU A 154 -9.47 -18.09 -19.95
CA LEU A 154 -10.92 -17.89 -19.94
C LEU A 154 -11.31 -16.48 -19.51
N VAL A 155 -10.63 -15.92 -18.50
CA VAL A 155 -11.01 -14.63 -17.90
C VAL A 155 -10.29 -13.43 -18.54
N LEU A 156 -9.15 -13.65 -19.19
CA LEU A 156 -8.32 -12.57 -19.77
C LEU A 156 -9.10 -11.63 -20.70
N PRO A 157 -9.89 -12.11 -21.67
CA PRO A 157 -10.62 -11.23 -22.58
C PRO A 157 -11.55 -10.27 -21.83
N THR A 158 -12.36 -10.79 -20.92
CA THR A 158 -13.30 -10.00 -20.13
C THR A 158 -12.60 -8.99 -19.24
N MET A 159 -11.45 -9.36 -18.66
CA MET A 159 -10.66 -8.44 -17.83
C MET A 159 -10.10 -7.29 -18.67
N LEU A 160 -9.57 -7.55 -19.86
CA LEU A 160 -9.08 -6.52 -20.78
C LEU A 160 -10.20 -5.59 -21.26
N GLU A 161 -11.37 -6.11 -21.56
CA GLU A 161 -12.56 -5.33 -21.96
C GLU A 161 -13.04 -4.37 -20.86
N SER A 162 -12.74 -4.65 -19.60
CA SER A 162 -13.10 -3.77 -18.48
C SER A 162 -12.25 -2.49 -18.41
N ILE A 163 -11.15 -2.44 -19.14
CA ILE A 163 -10.18 -1.33 -19.14
C ILE A 163 -10.27 -0.61 -20.47
N ASP A 164 -10.66 0.66 -20.44
CA ASP A 164 -10.89 1.45 -21.65
C ASP A 164 -9.59 1.70 -22.45
N ASP A 165 -8.47 1.86 -21.76
CA ASP A 165 -7.14 2.02 -22.38
C ASP A 165 -6.21 0.88 -21.95
N GLN A 166 -6.12 -0.14 -22.78
CA GLN A 166 -5.29 -1.32 -22.49
C GLN A 166 -3.79 -1.04 -22.45
N SER A 167 -3.33 0.10 -22.97
CA SER A 167 -1.92 0.50 -22.85
C SER A 167 -1.52 0.78 -21.40
N LYS A 168 -2.49 1.02 -20.52
CA LYS A 168 -2.31 1.19 -19.08
C LYS A 168 -2.18 -0.14 -18.31
N VAL A 169 -2.32 -1.28 -18.97
CA VAL A 169 -2.08 -2.60 -18.35
C VAL A 169 -0.58 -2.86 -18.34
N LEU A 170 0.05 -2.76 -17.18
CA LEU A 170 1.50 -2.94 -17.03
C LEU A 170 1.91 -4.40 -16.93
N ALA A 171 1.08 -5.24 -16.31
CA ALA A 171 1.36 -6.66 -16.15
C ALA A 171 0.08 -7.50 -16.12
N VAL A 172 0.23 -8.76 -16.53
CA VAL A 172 -0.78 -9.81 -16.44
C VAL A 172 -0.16 -10.96 -15.67
N ILE A 173 -0.62 -11.20 -14.45
CA ILE A 173 -0.12 -12.24 -13.56
C ILE A 173 -1.06 -13.43 -13.61
N SER A 174 -0.56 -14.57 -14.02
CA SER A 174 -1.34 -15.79 -14.14
C SER A 174 -1.75 -16.35 -12.78
N THR A 175 -2.82 -17.13 -12.77
CA THR A 175 -3.20 -17.92 -11.59
C THR A 175 -2.10 -18.92 -11.28
N ASP A 176 -1.59 -18.89 -10.07
CA ASP A 176 -0.58 -19.80 -9.57
C ASP A 176 -1.08 -20.47 -8.27
N THR A 177 -1.08 -21.81 -8.28
CA THR A 177 -1.58 -22.61 -7.15
C THR A 177 -0.66 -22.57 -5.94
N GLU A 178 0.65 -22.40 -6.15
CA GLU A 178 1.60 -22.30 -5.05
C GLU A 178 1.50 -20.93 -4.36
N ILE A 179 1.37 -19.85 -5.11
CA ILE A 179 1.08 -18.51 -4.56
C ILE A 179 -0.20 -18.57 -3.73
N ALA A 180 -1.27 -19.16 -4.28
CA ALA A 180 -2.54 -19.30 -3.57
C ALA A 180 -2.40 -20.12 -2.29
N ARG A 181 -1.72 -21.27 -2.35
CA ARG A 181 -1.49 -22.14 -1.18
C ARG A 181 -0.70 -21.42 -0.09
N LYS A 182 0.42 -20.77 -0.47
CA LYS A 182 1.25 -20.02 0.49
C LYS A 182 0.49 -18.86 1.12
N GLY A 183 -0.30 -18.15 0.32
CA GLY A 183 -1.16 -17.07 0.83
C GLY A 183 -2.18 -17.56 1.86
N LEU A 184 -2.78 -18.75 1.66
CA LEU A 184 -3.75 -19.34 2.59
C LEU A 184 -3.15 -19.69 3.96
N VAL A 185 -1.91 -20.17 3.98
CA VAL A 185 -1.26 -20.59 5.23
C VAL A 185 -0.34 -19.53 5.83
N GLY A 186 -0.17 -18.40 5.14
CA GLY A 186 0.70 -17.32 5.58
C GLY A 186 2.19 -17.64 5.48
N ASP A 187 2.56 -18.56 4.59
CA ASP A 187 3.95 -18.90 4.32
C ASP A 187 4.65 -17.79 3.53
N GLU A 188 5.95 -17.71 3.71
CA GLU A 188 6.79 -16.76 2.97
C GLU A 188 6.85 -17.14 1.47
N LEU A 189 6.65 -16.16 0.61
CA LEU A 189 6.75 -16.34 -0.83
C LEU A 189 8.23 -16.15 -1.25
N MET A 190 8.93 -17.26 -1.48
CA MET A 190 10.36 -17.30 -1.82
C MET A 190 10.59 -17.57 -3.32
N MET A 191 9.55 -17.46 -4.15
CA MET A 191 9.66 -17.69 -5.57
C MET A 191 9.79 -16.37 -6.34
N GLU A 192 10.52 -16.41 -7.44
CA GLU A 192 10.55 -15.30 -8.39
C GLU A 192 9.31 -15.34 -9.28
N ILE A 193 8.73 -14.18 -9.52
CA ILE A 193 7.59 -14.00 -10.41
C ILE A 193 8.07 -13.04 -11.51
N PRO A 194 8.38 -13.55 -12.73
CA PRO A 194 8.94 -12.75 -13.82
C PRO A 194 8.10 -11.52 -14.17
N GLU A 195 6.77 -11.63 -14.08
CA GLU A 195 5.84 -10.53 -14.34
C GLU A 195 6.01 -9.39 -13.36
N ILE A 196 6.38 -9.67 -12.11
CA ILE A 196 6.65 -8.64 -11.08
C ILE A 196 7.96 -7.91 -11.40
N HIS A 197 9.00 -8.62 -11.87
CA HIS A 197 10.24 -7.97 -12.29
C HIS A 197 10.02 -7.03 -13.49
N MET A 198 9.22 -7.48 -14.46
CA MET A 198 8.85 -6.63 -15.60
C MET A 198 8.01 -5.44 -15.17
N LEU A 199 7.06 -5.64 -14.26
CA LEU A 199 6.24 -4.58 -13.68
C LEU A 199 7.10 -3.51 -13.00
N ALA A 200 8.01 -3.92 -12.11
CA ALA A 200 8.92 -3.01 -11.43
C ALA A 200 9.74 -2.18 -12.43
N SER A 201 10.28 -2.84 -13.46
CA SER A 201 11.05 -2.15 -14.51
C SER A 201 10.24 -1.16 -15.32
N LYS A 202 8.93 -1.40 -15.51
CA LYS A 202 8.03 -0.46 -16.19
C LYS A 202 7.67 0.73 -15.31
N ILE A 203 7.40 0.49 -14.02
CA ILE A 203 7.05 1.56 -13.05
C ILE A 203 8.23 2.53 -12.89
N LEU A 204 9.46 2.02 -12.75
CA LEU A 204 10.64 2.85 -12.56
C LEU A 204 11.03 3.69 -13.79
N LYS A 205 10.38 3.49 -14.93
CA LYS A 205 10.59 4.26 -16.17
C LYS A 205 9.50 5.31 -16.43
N GLN A 206 8.46 5.33 -15.60
CA GLN A 206 7.39 6.33 -15.69
C GLN A 206 7.80 7.63 -15.01
#